data_32ac4c2af918fbb108ec9c9eb753ce8d
#
_entry.id   32ac4c2af918fbb108ec9c9eb753ce8d
#
_cell.length_a   1.000
_cell.length_b   1.000
_cell.length_c   1.000
_cell.angle_alpha   90.00
_cell.angle_beta   90.00
_cell.angle_gamma   90.00
#
_symmetry.space_group_name_H-M   'P 1'
#
loop_
_entity.id
_entity.type
_entity.pdbx_description
1 polymer ?
#
loop_
_entity_poly.entity_id
_entity_poly.type
_entity_poly.pdbx_seq_one_letter_code
_entity_poly.pdbx_strand_id
1 'polypeptide(L)' 'MKNGNEGMSNLAEIENLNKQIEELKKEIELVREDAQVEIMRRDLRITQLEKLEKEHQDLNGRLQLEITRLKGGI' A
#
# COMPACT_ATOMS: atom_id res chain seq x y z
N MET A 1 -34.22 41.64 -12.63
CA MET A 1 -34.89 40.36 -12.67
C MET A 1 -34.01 39.21 -12.96
N LYS A 2 -32.93 39.46 -13.64
CA LYS A 2 -31.94 38.42 -13.86
C LYS A 2 -31.35 37.91 -12.56
N ASN A 3 -31.22 38.77 -11.56
CA ASN A 3 -30.48 38.45 -10.33
C ASN A 3 -31.14 37.36 -9.49
N GLY A 4 -32.48 37.28 -9.50
CA GLY A 4 -33.17 36.24 -8.73
C GLY A 4 -32.91 34.85 -9.29
N ASN A 5 -33.02 34.72 -10.62
CA ASN A 5 -32.81 33.43 -11.27
C ASN A 5 -31.33 33.02 -11.23
N GLU A 6 -30.45 33.97 -11.42
CA GLU A 6 -29.01 33.73 -11.35
C GLU A 6 -28.61 33.29 -9.92
N GLY A 7 -29.19 33.93 -8.90
CA GLY A 7 -28.91 33.54 -7.51
C GLY A 7 -29.38 32.12 -7.19
N MET A 8 -30.58 31.75 -7.67
CA MET A 8 -31.11 30.40 -7.47
C MET A 8 -30.29 29.36 -8.22
N SER A 9 -29.87 29.65 -9.45
CA SER A 9 -29.02 28.80 -10.24
C SER A 9 -27.65 28.58 -9.59
N ASN A 10 -27.06 29.67 -9.07
CA ASN A 10 -25.79 29.60 -8.40
C ASN A 10 -25.86 28.80 -7.10
N LEU A 11 -26.94 28.92 -6.35
CA LEU A 11 -27.15 28.13 -5.13
C LEU A 11 -27.26 26.65 -5.46
N ALA A 12 -28.00 26.31 -6.51
CA ALA A 12 -28.14 24.94 -6.93
C ALA A 12 -26.79 24.35 -7.39
N GLU A 13 -25.99 25.14 -8.10
CA GLU A 13 -24.66 24.75 -8.51
C GLU A 13 -23.74 24.55 -7.29
N ILE A 14 -23.78 25.45 -6.33
CA ILE A 14 -22.98 25.36 -5.12
C ILE A 14 -23.35 24.09 -4.34
N GLU A 15 -24.63 23.81 -4.17
CA GLU A 15 -25.09 22.61 -3.50
C GLU A 15 -24.63 21.35 -4.22
N ASN A 16 -24.73 21.35 -5.54
CA ASN A 16 -24.29 20.23 -6.33
C ASN A 16 -22.78 20.00 -6.22
N LEU A 17 -21.99 21.05 -6.31
CA LEU A 17 -20.55 20.98 -6.14
C LEU A 17 -20.16 20.52 -4.76
N ASN A 18 -20.83 21.00 -3.72
CA ASN A 18 -20.59 20.56 -2.36
C ASN A 18 -20.85 19.06 -2.19
N LYS A 19 -21.91 18.58 -2.81
CA LYS A 19 -22.25 17.16 -2.81
C LYS A 19 -21.16 16.33 -3.50
N GLN A 20 -20.69 16.80 -4.64
CA GLN A 20 -19.60 16.16 -5.37
C GLN A 20 -18.31 16.14 -4.56
N ILE A 21 -18.00 17.23 -3.86
CA ILE A 21 -16.83 17.31 -2.99
C ILE A 21 -16.91 16.27 -1.86
N GLU A 22 -18.08 16.13 -1.24
CA GLU A 22 -18.27 15.15 -0.18
C GLU A 22 -18.13 13.71 -0.71
N GLU A 23 -18.66 13.43 -1.88
CA GLU A 23 -18.53 12.12 -2.52
C GLU A 23 -17.05 11.82 -2.84
N LEU A 24 -16.34 12.80 -3.39
CA LEU A 24 -14.92 12.65 -3.70
C LEU A 24 -14.07 12.44 -2.44
N LYS A 25 -14.37 13.15 -1.36
CA LYS A 25 -13.69 12.95 -0.08
C LYS A 25 -13.85 11.53 0.43
N LYS A 26 -15.06 10.97 0.32
CA LYS A 26 -15.33 9.59 0.71
C LYS A 26 -14.54 8.60 -0.14
N GLU A 27 -14.48 8.82 -1.45
CA GLU A 27 -13.72 7.99 -2.36
C GLU A 27 -12.23 8.03 -2.05
N ILE A 28 -11.70 9.23 -1.78
CA ILE A 28 -10.29 9.39 -1.41
C ILE A 28 -10.00 8.63 -0.12
N GLU A 29 -10.86 8.71 0.86
CA GLU A 29 -10.67 8.01 2.13
C GLU A 29 -10.66 6.49 1.93
N LEU A 30 -11.58 5.96 1.13
CA LEU A 30 -11.61 4.52 0.82
C LEU A 30 -10.35 4.08 0.10
N VAL A 31 -9.90 4.85 -0.87
CA VAL A 31 -8.66 4.54 -1.60
C VAL A 31 -7.45 4.56 -0.66
N ARG A 32 -7.39 5.51 0.25
CA ARG A 32 -6.31 5.58 1.25
C ARG A 32 -6.32 4.37 2.17
N GLU A 33 -7.49 3.96 2.65
CA GLU A 33 -7.63 2.79 3.52
C GLU A 33 -7.17 1.53 2.79
N ASP A 34 -7.62 1.34 1.56
CA ASP A 34 -7.21 0.20 0.74
C ASP A 34 -5.71 0.20 0.48
N ALA A 35 -5.14 1.36 0.18
CA ALA A 35 -3.71 1.50 -0.04
C ALA A 35 -2.91 1.17 1.23
N GLN A 36 -3.38 1.60 2.39
CA GLN A 36 -2.73 1.29 3.66
C GLN A 36 -2.74 -0.21 3.96
N VAL A 37 -3.87 -0.87 3.73
CA VAL A 37 -3.97 -2.33 3.90
C VAL A 37 -3.01 -3.04 2.97
N GLU A 38 -2.94 -2.61 1.72
CA GLU A 38 -2.04 -3.21 0.74
C GLU A 38 -0.57 -3.01 1.11
N ILE A 39 -0.21 -1.81 1.58
CA ILE A 39 1.15 -1.52 2.05
C ILE A 39 1.49 -2.42 3.23
N MET A 40 0.61 -2.58 4.19
CA MET A 40 0.83 -3.46 5.34
C MET A 40 1.04 -4.91 4.91
N ARG A 41 0.27 -5.39 3.95
CA ARG A 41 0.45 -6.75 3.41
C ARG A 41 1.80 -6.91 2.73
N ARG A 42 2.20 -5.92 1.95
CA ARG A 42 3.49 -5.93 1.26
C ARG A 42 4.65 -5.88 2.25
N ASP A 43 4.54 -5.05 3.28
CA ASP A 43 5.56 -4.96 4.33
C ASP A 43 5.71 -6.30 5.07
N LEU A 44 4.59 -6.93 5.39
CA LEU A 44 4.60 -8.24 6.02
C LEU A 44 5.28 -9.27 5.09
N ARG A 45 4.95 -9.25 3.81
CA ARG A 45 5.55 -10.15 2.83
C ARG A 45 7.05 -9.92 2.70
N ILE A 46 7.49 -8.67 2.67
CA ILE A 46 8.92 -8.31 2.63
C ILE A 46 9.63 -8.87 3.86
N THR A 47 9.06 -8.68 5.05
CA THR A 47 9.63 -9.20 6.28
C THR A 47 9.75 -10.72 6.24
N GLN A 48 8.75 -11.42 5.75
CA GLN A 48 8.77 -12.87 5.60
C GLN A 48 9.85 -13.33 4.62
N LEU A 49 9.98 -12.62 3.50
CA LEU A 49 10.99 -12.94 2.49
C LEU A 49 12.40 -12.67 3.01
N GLU A 50 12.61 -11.59 3.75
CA GLU A 50 13.90 -11.29 4.37
C GLU A 50 14.31 -12.37 5.37
N LYS A 51 13.37 -12.84 6.16
CA LYS A 51 13.59 -13.92 7.10
C LYS A 51 13.98 -15.21 6.38
N LEU A 52 13.26 -15.54 5.32
CA LEU A 52 13.52 -16.72 4.51
C LEU A 52 14.90 -16.64 3.84
N GLU A 53 15.26 -15.47 3.33
CA GLU A 53 16.55 -15.22 2.74
C GLU A 53 17.68 -15.46 3.76
N LYS A 54 17.51 -14.95 4.96
CA LYS A 54 18.48 -15.15 6.04
C LYS A 54 18.64 -16.63 6.38
N GLU A 55 17.53 -17.36 6.47
CA GLU A 55 17.56 -18.80 6.73
C GLU A 55 18.30 -19.55 5.63
N HIS A 56 18.08 -19.18 4.37
CA HIS A 56 18.77 -19.76 3.24
C HIS A 56 20.26 -19.45 3.25
N GLN A 57 20.63 -18.21 3.58
CA GLN A 57 22.03 -17.82 3.70
C GLN A 57 22.74 -18.61 4.80
N ASP A 58 22.08 -18.78 5.95
CA ASP A 58 22.63 -19.57 7.06
C ASP A 58 22.82 -21.03 6.66
N LEU A 59 21.84 -21.61 5.98
CA LEU A 59 21.91 -22.97 5.46
C LEU A 59 23.04 -23.12 4.44
N ASN A 60 23.14 -22.19 3.51
CA ASN A 60 24.20 -22.21 2.49
C ASN A 60 25.58 -22.10 3.15
N GLY A 61 25.72 -21.27 4.18
CA GLY A 61 26.95 -21.19 4.94
C GLY A 61 27.34 -22.51 5.59
N ARG A 62 26.38 -23.20 6.21
CA ARG A 62 26.62 -24.51 6.83
C ARG A 62 27.01 -25.55 5.79
N LEU A 63 26.32 -25.58 4.67
CA LEU A 63 26.62 -26.50 3.59
C LEU A 63 28.02 -26.26 3.01
N GLN A 64 28.40 -25.01 2.88
CA GLN A 64 29.72 -24.64 2.41
C GLN A 64 30.80 -25.10 3.34
N LEU A 65 30.61 -24.93 4.65
CA LEU A 65 31.52 -25.43 5.67
C LEU A 65 31.63 -26.95 5.65
N GLU A 66 30.51 -27.65 5.47
CA GLU A 66 30.49 -29.10 5.40
C GLU A 66 31.24 -29.61 4.18
N ILE A 67 31.02 -28.98 3.02
CA ILE A 67 31.75 -29.32 1.81
C ILE A 67 33.27 -29.14 2.01
N THR A 68 33.68 -28.03 2.59
CA THR A 68 35.08 -27.74 2.89
C THR A 68 35.65 -28.78 3.81
N ARG A 69 34.89 -29.16 4.86
CA ARG A 69 35.30 -30.17 5.82
C ARG A 69 35.51 -31.54 5.16
N LEU A 70 34.57 -31.94 4.31
CA LEU A 70 34.66 -33.19 3.59
C LEU A 70 35.84 -33.24 2.63
N LYS A 71 36.12 -32.14 1.96
CA LYS A 71 37.26 -32.02 1.06
C LYS A 71 38.56 -32.03 1.83
N GLY A 72 38.60 -31.32 2.95
CA GLY A 72 39.81 -31.26 3.78
C GLY A 72 40.09 -32.51 4.58
N GLY A 73 39.09 -33.34 4.81
CA GLY A 73 39.20 -34.60 5.52
C GLY A 73 39.78 -35.74 4.72
N ILE A 74 39.93 -35.50 3.44
CA ILE A 74 40.49 -36.49 2.54
C ILE A 74 41.97 -36.27 2.36
#